data_d13eec6824bb1ca3c13a0d6de6ae2111
#
_entry.id   d13eec6824bb1ca3c13a0d6de6ae2111
#
_cell.length_a   1.000
_cell.length_b   1.000
_cell.length_c   1.000
_cell.angle_alpha   90.00
_cell.angle_beta   90.00
_cell.angle_gamma   90.00
#
_symmetry.space_group_name_H-M   'P 1'
#
loop_
_entity.id
_entity.type
_entity.pdbx_description
1 polymer ?
#
loop_
_entity_poly.entity_id
_entity_poly.type
_entity_poly.pdbx_seq_one_letter_code
_entity_poly.pdbx_strand_id
1 'polypeptide(L)'
;RKFSFPEVEGLRPTPGKIRETLFNWLQFDIINKTALDPFAGSGALSLEAISRGANKVYVIEKNREVYAKLKSNFKFLDSGQFTIINEDAMVHLANPCKQSFDLVFLDPPFAKNLLLQTLEKLSNNHYINSQSQIYIESEYKITEDNLSSLTNNHFKINKQKKSGNVHYCLISLGVS
;
A
#
# COMPACT_ATOMS: atom_id res chain seq x y z
N ARG A 1 -9.63 -7.64 17.24
CA ARG A 1 -9.58 -6.21 17.57
C ARG A 1 -10.34 -5.37 16.55
N LYS A 2 -11.12 -4.46 17.05
CA LYS A 2 -11.78 -3.46 16.19
C LYS A 2 -10.93 -2.20 16.19
N PHE A 3 -10.56 -1.75 15.00
CA PHE A 3 -9.90 -0.47 14.80
C PHE A 3 -10.97 0.57 14.45
N SER A 4 -10.78 1.78 14.92
CA SER A 4 -11.67 2.89 14.60
C SER A 4 -10.90 4.01 13.92
N PHE A 5 -11.55 4.72 13.04
CA PHE A 5 -10.98 5.87 12.35
C PHE A 5 -12.08 6.94 12.19
N PRO A 6 -11.71 8.22 12.10
CA PRO A 6 -12.70 9.29 11.90
C PRO A 6 -13.32 9.19 10.51
N GLU A 7 -14.56 9.61 10.38
CA GLU A 7 -15.19 9.78 9.08
C GLU A 7 -14.55 10.99 8.38
N VAL A 8 -13.87 10.70 7.28
CA VAL A 8 -13.21 11.71 6.45
C VAL A 8 -13.61 11.44 5.01
N GLU A 9 -13.90 12.51 4.26
CA GLU A 9 -14.29 12.40 2.87
C GLU A 9 -13.26 11.62 2.06
N GLY A 10 -13.72 10.65 1.27
CA GLY A 10 -12.86 9.78 0.47
C GLY A 10 -12.19 8.64 1.23
N LEU A 11 -12.33 8.59 2.56
CA LEU A 11 -11.77 7.50 3.36
C LEU A 11 -12.74 6.34 3.42
N ARG A 12 -12.26 5.15 3.03
CA ARG A 12 -13.02 3.90 3.17
C ARG A 12 -12.09 2.78 3.62
N PRO A 13 -12.54 1.87 4.49
CA PRO A 13 -11.76 0.69 4.84
C PRO A 13 -11.81 -0.34 3.69
N THR A 14 -10.73 -1.10 3.52
CA THR A 14 -10.70 -2.27 2.65
C THR A 14 -11.66 -3.33 3.22
N PRO A 15 -12.63 -3.84 2.42
CA PRO A 15 -13.54 -4.88 2.89
C PRO A 15 -12.81 -6.11 3.40
N GLY A 16 -13.36 -6.74 4.45
CA GLY A 16 -12.76 -7.89 5.10
C GLY A 16 -12.44 -9.05 4.17
N LYS A 17 -13.33 -9.32 3.20
CA LYS A 17 -13.13 -10.37 2.20
C LYS A 17 -11.91 -10.10 1.31
N ILE A 18 -11.74 -8.86 0.86
CA ILE A 18 -10.60 -8.47 0.02
C ILE A 18 -9.31 -8.59 0.84
N ARG A 19 -9.32 -8.11 2.07
CA ARG A 19 -8.18 -8.17 2.98
C ARG A 19 -7.76 -9.62 3.25
N GLU A 20 -8.71 -10.50 3.49
CA GLU A 20 -8.45 -11.93 3.68
C GLU A 20 -7.79 -12.55 2.44
N THR A 21 -8.32 -12.27 1.26
CA THR A 21 -7.74 -12.77 0.00
C THR A 21 -6.32 -12.26 -0.20
N LEU A 22 -6.09 -10.97 0.02
CA LEU A 22 -4.76 -10.37 -0.09
C LEU A 22 -3.75 -11.08 0.82
N PHE A 23 -4.07 -11.26 2.09
CA PHE A 23 -3.13 -11.87 3.03
C PHE A 23 -2.99 -13.37 2.83
N ASN A 24 -3.97 -14.05 2.24
CA ASN A 24 -3.79 -15.41 1.76
C ASN A 24 -2.79 -15.46 0.60
N TRP A 25 -2.83 -14.50 -0.32
CA TRP A 25 -1.83 -14.40 -1.39
C TRP A 25 -0.42 -14.17 -0.85
N LEU A 26 -0.29 -13.42 0.25
CA LEU A 26 1.00 -13.02 0.82
C LEU A 26 1.51 -13.96 1.93
N GLN A 27 0.77 -15.01 2.27
CA GLN A 27 0.99 -15.78 3.50
C GLN A 27 2.42 -16.28 3.74
N PHE A 28 3.15 -16.62 2.66
CA PHE A 28 4.54 -17.09 2.76
C PHE A 28 5.57 -15.99 2.45
N ASP A 29 5.12 -14.88 1.89
CA ASP A 29 5.99 -13.80 1.42
C ASP A 29 6.03 -12.59 2.35
N ILE A 30 5.26 -12.62 3.44
CA ILE A 30 5.15 -11.47 4.34
C ILE A 30 6.09 -11.53 5.54
N ILE A 31 6.54 -12.73 5.92
CA ILE A 31 7.34 -12.94 7.12
C ILE A 31 8.68 -12.21 7.00
N ASN A 32 9.00 -11.40 7.99
CA ASN A 32 10.21 -10.58 8.08
C ASN A 32 10.35 -9.51 6.98
N LYS A 33 9.27 -9.20 6.27
CA LYS A 33 9.28 -8.18 5.20
C LYS A 33 9.01 -6.79 5.75
N THR A 34 9.48 -5.80 5.02
CA THR A 34 9.23 -4.38 5.31
C THR A 34 8.21 -3.85 4.31
N ALA A 35 7.15 -3.24 4.83
CA ALA A 35 6.03 -2.75 4.03
C ALA A 35 5.91 -1.22 4.08
N LEU A 36 5.41 -0.66 2.99
CA LEU A 36 5.07 0.76 2.87
C LEU A 36 3.57 0.88 2.59
N ASP A 37 2.91 1.76 3.33
CA ASP A 37 1.48 2.05 3.19
C ASP A 37 1.29 3.56 3.02
N PRO A 38 1.42 4.09 1.79
CA PRO A 38 1.48 5.53 1.56
C PRO A 38 0.14 6.26 1.59
N PHE A 39 -0.97 5.53 1.59
CA PHE A 39 -2.33 6.06 1.72
C PHE A 39 -3.07 5.26 2.79
N ALA A 40 -2.57 5.31 4.00
CA ALA A 40 -2.88 4.32 5.02
C ALA A 40 -4.33 4.32 5.51
N GLY A 41 -4.98 5.46 5.55
CA GLY A 41 -6.33 5.56 6.09
C GLY A 41 -6.40 5.01 7.52
N SER A 42 -7.18 3.96 7.73
CA SER A 42 -7.33 3.33 9.05
C SER A 42 -6.09 2.58 9.53
N GLY A 43 -5.15 2.27 8.65
CA GLY A 43 -3.98 1.45 8.94
C GLY A 43 -4.29 -0.05 9.02
N ALA A 44 -5.46 -0.49 8.59
CA ALA A 44 -5.89 -1.88 8.72
C ALA A 44 -4.96 -2.85 8.00
N LEU A 45 -4.49 -2.51 6.79
CA LEU A 45 -3.58 -3.37 6.03
C LEU A 45 -2.22 -3.48 6.74
N SER A 46 -1.68 -2.37 7.22
CA SER A 46 -0.41 -2.35 7.93
C SER A 46 -0.46 -3.13 9.24
N LEU A 47 -1.54 -2.99 10.01
CA LEU A 47 -1.73 -3.74 11.25
C LEU A 47 -1.84 -5.24 10.99
N GLU A 48 -2.58 -5.63 9.94
CA GLU A 48 -2.68 -7.03 9.55
C GLU A 48 -1.33 -7.57 9.09
N ALA A 49 -0.55 -6.77 8.35
CA ALA A 49 0.79 -7.17 7.93
C ALA A 49 1.69 -7.50 9.12
N ILE A 50 1.72 -6.66 10.14
CA ILE A 50 2.48 -6.91 11.37
C ILE A 50 1.96 -8.17 12.07
N SER A 51 0.64 -8.33 12.16
CA SER A 51 0.01 -9.51 12.76
C SER A 51 0.41 -10.80 12.07
N ARG A 52 0.69 -10.75 10.77
CA ARG A 52 1.07 -11.92 9.97
C ARG A 52 2.57 -12.10 9.79
N GLY A 53 3.38 -11.33 10.49
CA GLY A 53 4.82 -11.55 10.57
C GLY A 53 5.70 -10.56 9.82
N ALA A 54 5.15 -9.48 9.26
CA ALA A 54 5.97 -8.42 8.71
C ALA A 54 6.89 -7.85 9.80
N ASN A 55 8.11 -7.50 9.40
CA ASN A 55 9.09 -6.96 10.32
C ASN A 55 8.78 -5.52 10.73
N LYS A 56 8.44 -4.70 9.75
CA LYS A 56 8.18 -3.28 9.98
C LYS A 56 7.28 -2.71 8.88
N VAL A 57 6.44 -1.74 9.27
CA VAL A 57 5.62 -0.97 8.33
C VAL A 57 5.92 0.52 8.45
N TYR A 58 5.94 1.18 7.29
CA TYR A 58 6.04 2.64 7.18
C TYR A 58 4.70 3.13 6.63
N VAL A 59 4.07 4.03 7.37
CA VAL A 59 2.70 4.45 7.14
C VAL A 59 2.70 5.95 6.89
N ILE A 60 2.11 6.37 5.78
CA ILE A 60 2.01 7.80 5.44
C ILE A 60 0.54 8.19 5.42
N GLU A 61 0.20 9.27 6.09
CA GLU A 61 -1.14 9.81 6.13
C GLU A 61 -1.11 11.33 6.25
N LYS A 62 -1.76 12.00 5.30
CA LYS A 62 -1.76 13.47 5.26
C LYS A 62 -2.76 14.11 6.19
N ASN A 63 -3.89 13.45 6.45
CA ASN A 63 -4.95 13.98 7.29
C ASN A 63 -4.55 13.90 8.77
N ARG A 64 -4.56 15.04 9.46
CA ARG A 64 -4.12 15.12 10.86
C ARG A 64 -4.95 14.29 11.82
N GLU A 65 -6.27 14.23 11.64
CA GLU A 65 -7.16 13.44 12.49
C GLU A 65 -6.92 11.94 12.28
N VAL A 66 -6.79 11.52 11.03
CA VAL A 66 -6.49 10.13 10.70
C VAL A 66 -5.10 9.74 11.22
N TYR A 67 -4.11 10.60 11.06
CA TYR A 67 -2.78 10.40 11.60
C TYR A 67 -2.80 10.20 13.12
N ALA A 68 -3.51 11.05 13.86
CA ALA A 68 -3.64 10.92 15.30
C ALA A 68 -4.30 9.60 15.70
N LYS A 69 -5.31 9.17 14.92
CA LYS A 69 -5.99 7.89 15.14
C LYS A 69 -5.10 6.70 14.84
N LEU A 70 -4.29 6.79 13.79
CA LEU A 70 -3.27 5.78 13.48
C LEU A 70 -2.28 5.61 14.64
N LYS A 71 -1.77 6.70 15.17
CA LYS A 71 -0.87 6.65 16.33
C LYS A 71 -1.52 5.94 17.50
N SER A 72 -2.80 6.24 17.77
CA SER A 72 -3.57 5.58 18.81
C SER A 72 -3.74 4.08 18.55
N ASN A 73 -4.06 3.70 17.31
CA ASN A 73 -4.27 2.30 16.93
C ASN A 73 -2.97 1.48 16.95
N PHE A 74 -1.82 2.12 16.74
CA PHE A 74 -0.52 1.44 16.66
C PHE A 74 0.24 1.40 18.00
N LYS A 75 -0.22 2.12 19.01
CA LYS A 75 0.53 2.30 20.26
C LYS A 75 0.78 1.00 21.04
N PHE A 76 0.05 -0.07 20.77
CA PHE A 76 0.27 -1.37 21.40
C PHE A 76 1.38 -2.19 20.73
N LEU A 77 1.87 -1.74 19.58
CA LEU A 77 3.00 -2.36 18.89
C LEU A 77 4.32 -1.83 19.47
N ASP A 78 5.38 -2.62 19.33
CA ASP A 78 6.72 -2.14 19.65
C ASP A 78 7.11 -1.00 18.70
N SER A 79 7.77 0.01 19.22
CA SER A 79 8.14 1.21 18.46
C SER A 79 9.05 0.91 17.25
N GLY A 80 9.77 -0.21 17.28
CA GLY A 80 10.58 -0.65 16.14
C GLY A 80 9.80 -1.27 14.99
N GLN A 81 8.51 -1.59 15.18
CA GLN A 81 7.68 -2.25 14.18
C GLN A 81 6.98 -1.30 13.23
N PHE A 82 6.96 -0.01 13.51
CA PHE A 82 6.26 0.96 12.66
C PHE A 82 6.91 2.34 12.70
N THR A 83 6.69 3.07 11.63
CA THR A 83 6.94 4.51 11.53
C THR A 83 5.71 5.13 10.89
N ILE A 84 5.13 6.14 11.52
CA ILE A 84 3.96 6.86 10.98
C ILE A 84 4.39 8.29 10.64
N ILE A 85 4.11 8.70 9.41
CA ILE A 85 4.52 9.99 8.84
C ILE A 85 3.28 10.79 8.49
N ASN A 86 3.16 12.01 9.06
CA ASN A 86 2.08 12.92 8.71
C ASN A 86 2.52 13.84 7.57
N GLU A 87 2.32 13.38 6.35
CA GLU A 87 2.76 14.07 5.15
C GLU A 87 1.89 13.65 3.97
N ASP A 88 1.83 14.47 2.94
CA ASP A 88 1.25 14.05 1.66
C ASP A 88 2.16 12.99 1.02
N ALA A 89 1.59 11.88 0.58
CA ALA A 89 2.36 10.79 0.01
C ALA A 89 3.16 11.21 -1.21
N MET A 90 2.60 12.05 -2.09
CA MET A 90 3.28 12.49 -3.31
C MET A 90 4.48 13.38 -3.00
N VAL A 91 4.40 14.16 -1.94
CA VAL A 91 5.54 14.97 -1.45
C VAL A 91 6.63 14.07 -0.89
N HIS A 92 6.25 13.10 -0.06
CA HIS A 92 7.20 12.15 0.52
C HIS A 92 7.92 11.34 -0.55
N LEU A 93 7.16 10.76 -1.49
CA LEU A 93 7.68 9.89 -2.54
C LEU A 93 8.47 10.64 -3.62
N ALA A 94 8.45 11.97 -3.63
CA ALA A 94 9.29 12.78 -4.51
C ALA A 94 10.77 12.72 -4.12
N ASN A 95 11.07 12.30 -2.89
CA ASN A 95 12.44 12.15 -2.40
C ASN A 95 12.92 10.71 -2.60
N PRO A 96 14.19 10.50 -2.98
CA PRO A 96 14.71 9.15 -3.14
C PRO A 96 14.76 8.39 -1.82
N CYS A 97 14.49 7.10 -1.88
CA CYS A 97 14.55 6.19 -0.75
C CYS A 97 15.91 5.49 -0.71
N LYS A 98 16.47 5.35 0.48
CA LYS A 98 17.76 4.66 0.66
C LYS A 98 17.64 3.15 0.60
N GLN A 99 16.47 2.63 0.90
CA GLN A 99 16.21 1.20 1.03
C GLN A 99 14.85 0.86 0.42
N SER A 100 14.82 -0.10 -0.51
CA SER A 100 13.57 -0.53 -1.13
C SER A 100 12.69 -1.29 -0.14
N PHE A 101 11.38 -1.19 -0.35
CA PHE A 101 10.39 -1.95 0.40
C PHE A 101 10.09 -3.28 -0.28
N ASP A 102 9.80 -4.30 0.50
CA ASP A 102 9.43 -5.62 -0.01
C ASP A 102 7.97 -5.67 -0.43
N LEU A 103 7.15 -4.86 0.18
CA LEU A 103 5.70 -4.84 -0.02
C LEU A 103 5.19 -3.41 0.04
N VAL A 104 4.31 -3.05 -0.89
CA VAL A 104 3.65 -1.73 -0.90
C VAL A 104 2.15 -1.93 -1.03
N PHE A 105 1.38 -1.27 -0.18
CA PHE A 105 -0.08 -1.25 -0.26
C PHE A 105 -0.54 0.05 -0.92
N LEU A 106 -1.17 -0.04 -2.11
CA LEU A 106 -1.68 1.13 -2.83
C LEU A 106 -3.20 1.09 -2.92
N ASP A 107 -3.83 1.89 -2.09
CA ASP A 107 -5.26 2.19 -2.15
C ASP A 107 -5.43 3.70 -2.12
N PRO A 108 -5.01 4.41 -3.19
CA PRO A 108 -5.09 5.86 -3.23
C PRO A 108 -6.54 6.33 -3.36
N PRO A 109 -6.87 7.53 -2.87
CA PRO A 109 -8.20 8.09 -3.11
C PRO A 109 -8.44 8.31 -4.61
N PHE A 110 -9.65 8.12 -5.00
CA PHE A 110 -10.33 8.08 -6.30
C PHE A 110 -9.78 8.89 -7.50
N ALA A 111 -8.51 8.96 -7.77
CA ALA A 111 -8.01 9.56 -9.00
C ALA A 111 -7.13 8.57 -9.74
N LYS A 112 -7.52 8.18 -10.97
CA LYS A 112 -6.73 7.29 -11.83
C LYS A 112 -5.28 7.71 -11.95
N ASN A 113 -5.05 9.01 -12.14
CA ASN A 113 -3.71 9.57 -12.30
C ASN A 113 -2.88 9.44 -11.04
N LEU A 114 -3.49 9.44 -9.85
CA LEU A 114 -2.77 9.33 -8.59
C LEU A 114 -2.10 7.96 -8.45
N LEU A 115 -2.79 6.89 -8.82
CA LEU A 115 -2.22 5.55 -8.81
C LEU A 115 -0.98 5.45 -9.70
N LEU A 116 -1.10 5.93 -10.93
CA LEU A 116 -0.02 5.85 -11.93
C LEU A 116 1.16 6.74 -11.55
N GLN A 117 0.89 7.95 -11.10
CA GLN A 117 1.93 8.86 -10.59
C GLN A 117 2.66 8.27 -9.38
N THR A 118 1.92 7.59 -8.50
CA THR A 118 2.51 6.94 -7.33
C THR A 118 3.43 5.80 -7.75
N LEU A 119 2.99 4.93 -8.67
CA LEU A 119 3.81 3.84 -9.19
C LEU A 119 5.09 4.35 -9.86
N GLU A 120 5.00 5.42 -10.61
CA GLU A 120 6.15 6.06 -11.25
C GLU A 120 7.16 6.56 -10.20
N LYS A 121 6.69 7.26 -9.17
CA LYS A 121 7.56 7.73 -8.09
C LYS A 121 8.19 6.59 -7.29
N LEU A 122 7.42 5.55 -6.98
CA LEU A 122 7.92 4.38 -6.29
C LEU A 122 9.07 3.74 -7.05
N SER A 123 8.94 3.61 -8.36
CA SER A 123 9.95 3.02 -9.22
C SER A 123 11.16 3.93 -9.40
N ASN A 124 10.93 5.19 -9.79
CA ASN A 124 12.00 6.13 -10.11
C ASN A 124 12.83 6.56 -8.90
N ASN A 125 12.22 6.57 -7.72
CA ASN A 125 12.87 7.02 -6.48
C ASN A 125 13.31 5.87 -5.57
N HIS A 126 13.41 4.67 -6.11
CA HIS A 126 13.99 3.48 -5.45
C HIS A 126 13.23 2.97 -4.23
N TYR A 127 11.91 3.19 -4.16
CA TYR A 127 11.06 2.60 -3.13
C TYR A 127 10.76 1.13 -3.36
N ILE A 128 10.84 0.69 -4.62
CA ILE A 128 10.61 -0.70 -5.03
C ILE A 128 11.75 -1.19 -5.91
N ASN A 129 11.92 -2.51 -5.96
CA ASN A 129 12.84 -3.22 -6.83
C ASN A 129 12.14 -4.43 -7.46
N SER A 130 12.88 -5.24 -8.22
CA SER A 130 12.33 -6.41 -8.92
C SER A 130 11.75 -7.49 -7.99
N GLN A 131 12.08 -7.46 -6.70
CA GLN A 131 11.57 -8.42 -5.70
C GLN A 131 10.36 -7.88 -4.95
N SER A 132 10.04 -6.59 -5.11
CA SER A 132 8.92 -5.96 -4.41
C SER A 132 7.59 -6.43 -4.98
N GLN A 133 6.62 -6.62 -4.09
CA GLN A 133 5.23 -6.86 -4.45
C GLN A 133 4.41 -5.61 -4.13
N ILE A 134 3.58 -5.19 -5.06
CA ILE A 134 2.72 -4.02 -4.90
C ILE A 134 1.26 -4.47 -4.99
N TYR A 135 0.52 -4.23 -3.93
CA TYR A 135 -0.92 -4.43 -3.89
C TYR A 135 -1.64 -3.18 -4.34
N ILE A 136 -2.60 -3.33 -5.23
CA ILE A 136 -3.41 -2.21 -5.76
C ILE A 136 -4.89 -2.52 -5.61
N GLU A 137 -5.66 -1.56 -5.11
CA GLU A 137 -7.12 -1.50 -5.24
C GLU A 137 -7.52 -0.41 -6.22
N SER A 138 -8.52 -0.69 -7.03
CA SER A 138 -9.01 0.23 -8.06
C SER A 138 -10.49 0.03 -8.33
N GLU A 139 -11.16 1.09 -8.78
CA GLU A 139 -12.53 1.02 -9.28
C GLU A 139 -12.63 0.47 -10.70
N TYR A 140 -11.51 0.41 -11.40
CA TYR A 140 -11.43 -0.10 -12.76
C TYR A 140 -10.45 -1.26 -12.84
N LYS A 141 -10.61 -2.10 -13.87
CA LYS A 141 -9.70 -3.23 -14.10
C LYS A 141 -8.30 -2.73 -14.46
N ILE A 142 -7.32 -3.16 -13.70
CA ILE A 142 -5.91 -2.90 -13.99
C ILE A 142 -5.43 -3.90 -15.04
N THR A 143 -4.73 -3.42 -16.05
CA THR A 143 -4.08 -4.26 -17.08
C THR A 143 -2.60 -3.91 -17.17
N GLU A 144 -1.79 -4.86 -17.64
CA GLU A 144 -0.36 -4.61 -17.85
C GLU A 144 -0.12 -3.50 -18.87
N ASP A 145 -0.94 -3.41 -19.90
CA ASP A 145 -0.87 -2.34 -20.91
C ASP A 145 -1.13 -0.97 -20.29
N ASN A 146 -2.15 -0.83 -19.43
CA ASN A 146 -2.42 0.41 -18.73
C ASN A 146 -1.25 0.83 -17.84
N LEU A 147 -0.64 -0.11 -17.14
CA LEU A 147 0.50 0.16 -16.26
C LEU A 147 1.74 0.57 -17.06
N SER A 148 2.02 -0.11 -18.16
CA SER A 148 3.21 0.12 -18.98
C SER A 148 3.11 1.37 -19.85
N SER A 149 1.92 1.73 -20.32
CA SER A 149 1.73 2.90 -21.20
C SER A 149 1.83 4.23 -20.48
N LEU A 150 1.57 4.24 -19.18
CA LEU A 150 1.48 5.45 -18.37
C LEU A 150 2.64 5.61 -17.36
N THR A 151 3.46 4.58 -17.24
CA THR A 151 4.72 4.63 -16.51
C THR A 151 5.82 4.20 -17.47
N ASN A 152 7.01 4.74 -17.35
CA ASN A 152 8.14 4.29 -18.16
C ASN A 152 8.70 2.95 -17.69
N ASN A 153 7.93 2.22 -16.89
CA ASN A 153 8.33 0.96 -16.29
C ASN A 153 7.41 -0.17 -16.74
N HIS A 154 7.94 -1.36 -16.81
CA HIS A 154 7.19 -2.54 -17.15
C HIS A 154 6.75 -3.24 -15.86
N PHE A 155 5.44 -3.38 -15.68
CA PHE A 155 4.85 -4.08 -14.54
C PHE A 155 4.17 -5.37 -14.99
N LYS A 156 4.27 -6.40 -14.16
CA LYS A 156 3.63 -7.68 -14.35
C LYS A 156 2.53 -7.87 -13.30
N ILE A 157 1.35 -8.31 -13.73
CA ILE A 157 0.26 -8.69 -12.83
C ILE A 157 0.42 -10.16 -12.47
N ASN A 158 0.65 -10.44 -11.20
CA ASN A 158 0.86 -11.80 -10.71
C ASN A 158 -0.43 -12.44 -10.23
N LYS A 159 -1.32 -11.65 -9.61
CA LYS A 159 -2.64 -12.10 -9.14
C LYS A 159 -3.63 -10.97 -9.31
N GLN A 160 -4.87 -11.31 -9.66
CA GLN A 160 -5.93 -10.33 -9.88
C GLN A 160 -7.29 -10.92 -9.55
N LYS A 161 -8.13 -10.13 -8.89
CA LYS A 161 -9.50 -10.50 -8.55
C LYS A 161 -10.40 -9.27 -8.54
N LYS A 162 -11.72 -9.53 -8.52
CA LYS A 162 -12.75 -8.51 -8.37
C LYS A 162 -13.70 -8.93 -7.26
N SER A 163 -14.08 -7.99 -6.40
CA SER A 163 -15.12 -8.19 -5.40
C SER A 163 -16.06 -6.97 -5.42
N GLY A 164 -17.33 -7.19 -5.76
CA GLY A 164 -18.24 -6.08 -5.98
C GLY A 164 -17.72 -5.18 -7.11
N ASN A 165 -17.56 -3.89 -6.82
CA ASN A 165 -17.03 -2.90 -7.76
C ASN A 165 -15.52 -2.65 -7.56
N VAL A 166 -14.87 -3.42 -6.72
CA VAL A 166 -13.44 -3.25 -6.42
C VAL A 166 -12.62 -4.27 -7.18
N HIS A 167 -11.70 -3.77 -8.01
CA HIS A 167 -10.65 -4.56 -8.64
C HIS A 167 -9.40 -4.50 -7.77
N TYR A 168 -8.76 -5.63 -7.54
CA TYR A 168 -7.55 -5.66 -6.75
C TYR A 168 -6.55 -6.68 -7.30
N CYS A 169 -5.28 -6.35 -7.19
CA CYS A 169 -4.22 -7.17 -7.77
C CYS A 169 -2.91 -7.05 -7.01
N LEU A 170 -2.04 -8.03 -7.23
CA LEU A 170 -0.62 -7.97 -6.88
C LEU A 170 0.19 -7.84 -8.16
N ILE A 171 1.07 -6.84 -8.19
CA ILE A 171 1.97 -6.60 -9.31
C ILE A 171 3.43 -6.58 -8.83
N SER A 172 4.34 -6.72 -9.77
CA SER A 172 5.77 -6.55 -9.54
C SER A 172 6.40 -5.86 -10.74
N LEU A 173 7.61 -5.30 -10.57
CA LEU A 173 8.39 -4.82 -11.70
C LEU A 173 8.80 -6.00 -12.57
N GLY A 174 8.45 -5.93 -13.85
CA GLY A 174 8.90 -6.90 -14.82
C GLY A 174 10.39 -6.75 -15.10
N VAL A 175 11.03 -7.86 -15.42
CA VAL A 175 12.41 -7.86 -15.88
C VAL A 175 12.40 -7.54 -17.38
N SER A 176 13.05 -6.44 -17.74
CA SER A 176 13.22 -6.05 -19.15
C SER A 176 14.26 -6.92 -19.84
#